data_9aac19c94bc6315ada4b6fea99f70451
#
_entry.id   9aac19c94bc6315ada4b6fea99f70451
#
_cell.length_a   1.000
_cell.length_b   1.000
_cell.length_c   1.000
_cell.angle_alpha   90.00
_cell.angle_beta   90.00
_cell.angle_gamma   90.00
#
_symmetry.space_group_name_H-M   'P 1'
#
loop_
_entity.id
_entity.type
_entity.pdbx_description
1 polymer ?
#
loop_
_entity_poly.entity_id
_entity_poly.type
_entity_poly.pdbx_seq_one_letter_code
_entity_poly.pdbx_strand_id
1 'polypeptide(L)'
;MKRLALISMLAACGAAPRAGDTLVDSIRTFNDGVRWGRFDVAAKSIPAKQRSQFVEDNDDRAKDLKITQYDVVDVAQKEEREAKVHIKMEWYSDREGVVHETHAVQTWEKRGKDWMMVDEARLKGTEMPGLPEPLMSDAAKPAPEKPRPEGGTD
;
A
#
# COMPACT_ATOMS: atom_id res chain seq x y z
N MET A 1 11.01 -34.05 -59.39
CA MET A 1 10.09 -34.18 -58.23
C MET A 1 10.69 -33.47 -57.06
N LYS A 2 10.24 -32.23 -56.80
CA LYS A 2 10.72 -31.35 -55.70
C LYS A 2 9.78 -31.51 -54.51
N ARG A 3 10.30 -32.00 -53.39
CA ARG A 3 9.54 -32.12 -52.13
C ARG A 3 9.69 -30.81 -51.34
N LEU A 4 8.60 -30.07 -51.19
CA LEU A 4 8.52 -28.92 -50.31
C LEU A 4 8.37 -29.41 -48.87
N ALA A 5 9.29 -29.05 -48.00
CA ALA A 5 9.19 -29.28 -46.57
C ALA A 5 8.49 -28.05 -45.95
N LEU A 6 7.29 -28.28 -45.38
CA LEU A 6 6.55 -27.29 -44.61
C LEU A 6 7.13 -27.25 -43.19
N ILE A 7 7.78 -26.14 -42.83
CA ILE A 7 8.23 -25.88 -41.46
C ILE A 7 7.09 -25.23 -40.72
N SER A 8 6.44 -25.96 -39.79
CA SER A 8 5.45 -25.41 -38.85
C SER A 8 6.18 -24.70 -37.72
N MET A 9 6.09 -23.37 -37.69
CA MET A 9 6.47 -22.58 -36.53
C MET A 9 5.38 -22.71 -35.45
N LEU A 10 5.68 -23.41 -34.35
CA LEU A 10 4.88 -23.33 -33.12
C LEU A 10 5.18 -21.99 -32.45
N ALA A 11 4.23 -21.08 -32.49
CA ALA A 11 4.22 -19.91 -31.65
C ALA A 11 3.91 -20.33 -30.21
N ALA A 12 4.92 -20.38 -29.35
CA ALA A 12 4.75 -20.50 -27.90
C ALA A 12 4.15 -19.20 -27.39
N CYS A 13 2.81 -19.16 -27.20
CA CYS A 13 2.16 -18.13 -26.42
C CYS A 13 2.59 -18.32 -24.96
N GLY A 14 3.63 -17.62 -24.53
CA GLY A 14 3.94 -17.46 -23.12
C GLY A 14 2.75 -16.77 -22.44
N ALA A 15 2.08 -17.45 -21.51
CA ALA A 15 1.03 -16.84 -20.70
C ALA A 15 1.65 -15.68 -19.92
N ALA A 16 1.20 -14.45 -20.18
CA ALA A 16 1.57 -13.29 -19.39
C ALA A 16 1.13 -13.53 -17.93
N PRO A 17 1.98 -13.23 -16.93
CA PRO A 17 1.57 -13.32 -15.53
C PRO A 17 0.32 -12.46 -15.32
N ARG A 18 -0.70 -13.04 -14.65
CA ARG A 18 -1.94 -12.33 -14.36
C ARG A 18 -1.63 -11.22 -13.36
N ALA A 19 -1.95 -9.98 -13.74
CA ALA A 19 -1.92 -8.83 -12.81
C ALA A 19 -2.78 -9.16 -11.57
N GLY A 20 -2.25 -8.91 -10.36
CA GLY A 20 -2.92 -9.16 -9.08
C GLY A 20 -2.40 -10.35 -8.28
N ASP A 21 -1.50 -11.16 -8.85
CA ASP A 21 -0.94 -12.33 -8.16
C ASP A 21 0.26 -11.97 -7.24
N THR A 22 0.78 -10.75 -7.32
CA THR A 22 1.91 -10.30 -6.52
C THR A 22 1.52 -9.32 -5.42
N LEU A 23 2.28 -9.28 -4.32
CA LEU A 23 2.11 -8.29 -3.27
C LEU A 23 2.19 -6.85 -3.82
N VAL A 24 3.16 -6.59 -4.70
CA VAL A 24 3.38 -5.26 -5.27
C VAL A 24 2.18 -4.80 -6.09
N ASP A 25 1.59 -5.69 -6.89
CA ASP A 25 0.40 -5.36 -7.69
C ASP A 25 -0.82 -5.10 -6.79
N SER A 26 -0.97 -5.87 -5.70
CA SER A 26 -2.04 -5.67 -4.72
C SER A 26 -1.91 -4.32 -4.01
N ILE A 27 -0.70 -3.96 -3.55
CA ILE A 27 -0.40 -2.67 -2.92
C ILE A 27 -0.74 -1.52 -3.88
N ARG A 28 -0.29 -1.60 -5.13
CA ARG A 28 -0.55 -0.57 -6.13
C ARG A 28 -2.04 -0.44 -6.43
N THR A 29 -2.73 -1.56 -6.68
CA THR A 29 -4.17 -1.57 -7.00
C THR A 29 -4.99 -0.96 -5.87
N PHE A 30 -4.65 -1.28 -4.61
CA PHE A 30 -5.31 -0.72 -3.44
C PHE A 30 -5.10 0.79 -3.35
N ASN A 31 -3.84 1.24 -3.30
CA ASN A 31 -3.52 2.66 -3.09
C ASN A 31 -3.95 3.54 -4.29
N ASP A 32 -3.85 3.06 -5.53
CA ASP A 32 -4.42 3.75 -6.69
C ASP A 32 -5.95 3.82 -6.61
N GLY A 33 -6.60 2.76 -6.15
CA GLY A 33 -8.04 2.75 -5.91
C GLY A 33 -8.45 3.83 -4.92
N VAL A 34 -7.77 3.91 -3.79
CA VAL A 34 -8.03 4.93 -2.76
C VAL A 34 -7.75 6.34 -3.29
N ARG A 35 -6.60 6.56 -3.92
CA ARG A 35 -6.21 7.87 -4.47
C ARG A 35 -7.23 8.40 -5.48
N TRP A 36 -7.74 7.55 -6.36
CA TRP A 36 -8.62 7.93 -7.45
C TRP A 36 -10.11 7.80 -7.13
N GLY A 37 -10.47 7.56 -5.86
CA GLY A 37 -11.86 7.40 -5.43
C GLY A 37 -12.54 6.16 -6.00
N ARG A 38 -11.79 5.14 -6.40
CA ARG A 38 -12.29 3.85 -6.88
C ARG A 38 -12.32 2.86 -5.72
N PHE A 39 -13.11 3.17 -4.70
CA PHE A 39 -13.12 2.43 -3.45
C PHE A 39 -13.63 1.00 -3.60
N ASP A 40 -14.49 0.73 -4.58
CA ASP A 40 -14.91 -0.61 -4.97
C ASP A 40 -13.75 -1.48 -5.49
N VAL A 41 -12.79 -0.86 -6.19
CA VAL A 41 -11.57 -1.53 -6.66
C VAL A 41 -10.64 -1.80 -5.48
N ALA A 42 -10.38 -0.81 -4.63
CA ALA A 42 -9.55 -0.95 -3.45
C ALA A 42 -10.11 -2.00 -2.47
N ALA A 43 -11.44 -2.03 -2.29
CA ALA A 43 -12.14 -2.97 -1.42
C ALA A 43 -11.90 -4.46 -1.79
N LYS A 44 -11.48 -4.77 -3.02
CA LYS A 44 -11.12 -6.14 -3.40
C LYS A 44 -9.95 -6.68 -2.58
N SER A 45 -9.05 -5.78 -2.16
CA SER A 45 -7.91 -6.10 -1.27
C SER A 45 -8.27 -6.02 0.22
N ILE A 46 -9.53 -5.76 0.58
CA ILE A 46 -10.01 -5.75 1.96
C ILE A 46 -10.72 -7.07 2.28
N PRO A 47 -10.58 -7.61 3.51
CA PRO A 47 -11.33 -8.79 3.93
C PRO A 47 -12.84 -8.63 3.72
N ALA A 48 -13.49 -9.65 3.19
CA ALA A 48 -14.88 -9.59 2.70
C ALA A 48 -15.87 -8.96 3.70
N LYS A 49 -15.71 -9.24 5.00
CA LYS A 49 -16.59 -8.72 6.06
C LYS A 49 -16.48 -7.19 6.27
N GLN A 50 -15.38 -6.59 5.85
CA GLN A 50 -15.08 -5.17 6.07
C GLN A 50 -15.28 -4.32 4.81
N ARG A 51 -15.54 -4.92 3.65
CA ARG A 51 -15.59 -4.23 2.35
C ARG A 51 -16.64 -3.12 2.28
N SER A 52 -17.86 -3.43 2.72
CA SER A 52 -18.95 -2.45 2.65
C SER A 52 -18.67 -1.23 3.53
N GLN A 53 -18.21 -1.47 4.76
CA GLN A 53 -17.83 -0.40 5.67
C GLN A 53 -16.66 0.43 5.13
N PHE A 54 -15.64 -0.25 4.58
CA PHE A 54 -14.51 0.43 3.94
C PHE A 54 -14.94 1.36 2.81
N VAL A 55 -15.85 0.92 1.94
CA VAL A 55 -16.35 1.75 0.83
C VAL A 55 -17.11 2.94 1.37
N GLU A 56 -18.05 2.73 2.32
CA GLU A 56 -18.86 3.79 2.92
C GLU A 56 -18.00 4.85 3.62
N ASP A 57 -17.05 4.43 4.46
CA ASP A 57 -16.17 5.33 5.20
C ASP A 57 -15.28 6.17 4.26
N ASN A 58 -14.80 5.56 3.17
CA ASN A 58 -13.98 6.27 2.20
C ASN A 58 -14.79 7.20 1.30
N ASP A 59 -16.02 6.82 0.91
CA ASP A 59 -16.93 7.69 0.17
C ASP A 59 -17.29 8.94 0.99
N ASP A 60 -17.54 8.77 2.28
CA ASP A 60 -17.83 9.89 3.18
C ASP A 60 -16.61 10.81 3.36
N ARG A 61 -15.44 10.24 3.60
CA ARG A 61 -14.17 10.96 3.73
C ARG A 61 -13.82 11.73 2.45
N ALA A 62 -14.04 11.15 1.29
CA ALA A 62 -13.72 11.72 0.00
C ALA A 62 -14.58 12.94 -0.38
N LYS A 63 -15.62 13.26 0.37
CA LYS A 63 -16.41 14.50 0.20
C LYS A 63 -15.58 15.74 0.51
N ASP A 64 -14.60 15.62 1.42
CA ASP A 64 -13.75 16.74 1.84
C ASP A 64 -12.26 16.47 1.61
N LEU A 65 -11.78 15.23 1.82
CA LEU A 65 -10.37 14.86 1.76
C LEU A 65 -9.99 14.29 0.40
N LYS A 66 -8.89 14.81 -0.17
CA LYS A 66 -8.33 14.37 -1.47
C LYS A 66 -6.89 13.94 -1.29
N ILE A 67 -6.57 12.72 -1.68
CA ILE A 67 -5.19 12.23 -1.77
C ILE A 67 -4.64 12.64 -3.14
N THR A 68 -3.60 13.47 -3.17
CA THR A 68 -2.98 13.95 -4.40
C THR A 68 -1.91 13.00 -4.89
N GLN A 69 -1.15 12.41 -3.95
CA GLN A 69 -0.07 11.49 -4.26
C GLN A 69 0.12 10.46 -3.15
N TYR A 70 0.65 9.29 -3.51
CA TYR A 70 1.23 8.35 -2.56
C TYR A 70 2.54 7.77 -3.10
N ASP A 71 3.44 7.43 -2.20
CA ASP A 71 4.69 6.74 -2.49
C ASP A 71 4.82 5.52 -1.58
N VAL A 72 5.23 4.39 -2.16
CA VAL A 72 5.63 3.21 -1.39
C VAL A 72 7.08 3.43 -0.96
N VAL A 73 7.29 3.70 0.33
CA VAL A 73 8.60 4.03 0.91
C VAL A 73 9.40 2.78 1.17
N ASP A 74 8.76 1.75 1.71
CA ASP A 74 9.39 0.48 2.06
C ASP A 74 8.38 -0.67 2.06
N VAL A 75 8.85 -1.87 1.76
CA VAL A 75 8.09 -3.12 1.83
C VAL A 75 8.90 -4.14 2.60
N ALA A 76 8.57 -4.34 3.87
CA ALA A 76 9.16 -5.35 4.73
C ALA A 76 8.30 -6.60 4.74
N GLN A 77 8.66 -7.62 3.94
CA GLN A 77 7.99 -8.90 3.97
C GLN A 77 8.52 -9.73 5.13
N LYS A 78 7.63 -10.08 6.07
CA LYS A 78 7.89 -11.03 7.13
C LYS A 78 7.31 -12.37 6.69
N GLU A 79 8.13 -13.37 6.49
CA GLU A 79 7.70 -14.68 6.03
C GLU A 79 6.99 -14.62 4.64
N GLU A 80 6.47 -15.74 4.16
CA GLU A 80 5.80 -15.81 2.85
C GLU A 80 4.37 -15.25 2.84
N ARG A 81 3.82 -14.93 4.01
CA ARG A 81 2.38 -14.66 4.20
C ARG A 81 2.05 -13.32 4.85
N GLU A 82 3.04 -12.57 5.31
CA GLU A 82 2.84 -11.27 5.94
C GLU A 82 3.82 -10.24 5.41
N ALA A 83 3.33 -9.03 5.20
CA ALA A 83 4.16 -7.89 4.83
C ALA A 83 3.69 -6.62 5.56
N LYS A 84 4.64 -5.78 5.92
CA LYS A 84 4.42 -4.41 6.36
C LYS A 84 4.88 -3.45 5.28
N VAL A 85 4.01 -2.55 4.88
CA VAL A 85 4.25 -1.60 3.80
C VAL A 85 4.18 -0.19 4.35
N HIS A 86 5.27 0.55 4.22
CA HIS A 86 5.32 1.97 4.58
C HIS A 86 4.89 2.81 3.39
N ILE A 87 3.79 3.53 3.55
CA ILE A 87 3.23 4.45 2.55
C ILE A 87 3.40 5.89 3.04
N LYS A 88 3.83 6.76 2.14
CA LYS A 88 3.75 8.22 2.33
C LYS A 88 2.61 8.73 1.46
N MET A 89 1.74 9.56 2.02
CA MET A 89 0.61 10.16 1.33
C MET A 89 0.67 11.68 1.42
N GLU A 90 0.39 12.36 0.32
CA GLU A 90 0.11 13.78 0.28
C GLU A 90 -1.40 13.97 0.06
N TRP A 91 -2.01 14.82 0.87
CA TRP A 91 -3.45 15.02 0.85
C TRP A 91 -3.82 16.45 1.27
N TYR A 92 -5.03 16.86 0.96
CA TYR A 92 -5.62 18.11 1.45
C TYR A 92 -7.10 17.94 1.76
N SER A 93 -7.63 18.81 2.61
CA SER A 93 -9.06 19.00 2.83
C SER A 93 -9.55 20.18 1.97
N ASP A 94 -10.68 20.03 1.29
CA ASP A 94 -11.30 21.11 0.51
C ASP A 94 -11.61 22.34 1.37
N ARG A 95 -11.83 22.14 2.69
CA ARG A 95 -12.07 23.22 3.65
C ARG A 95 -10.85 24.04 3.99
N GLU A 96 -9.69 23.40 4.09
CA GLU A 96 -8.46 24.05 4.54
C GLU A 96 -7.61 24.51 3.35
N GLY A 97 -7.63 23.78 2.24
CA GLY A 97 -6.85 24.08 1.04
C GLY A 97 -5.33 23.98 1.24
N VAL A 98 -4.88 23.33 2.32
CA VAL A 98 -3.47 23.13 2.66
C VAL A 98 -3.09 21.68 2.37
N VAL A 99 -1.94 21.47 1.71
CA VAL A 99 -1.40 20.13 1.47
C VAL A 99 -0.68 19.65 2.71
N HIS A 100 -1.03 18.46 3.15
CA HIS A 100 -0.44 17.76 4.29
C HIS A 100 0.31 16.52 3.83
N GLU A 101 1.26 16.07 4.64
CA GLU A 101 1.97 14.80 4.45
C GLU A 101 1.73 13.90 5.65
N THR A 102 1.37 12.65 5.36
CA THR A 102 1.16 11.61 6.38
C THR A 102 1.85 10.32 5.94
N HIS A 103 2.50 9.66 6.88
CA HIS A 103 3.05 8.33 6.68
C HIS A 103 2.18 7.31 7.42
N ALA A 104 1.87 6.21 6.74
CA ALA A 104 1.11 5.09 7.29
C ALA A 104 1.87 3.78 7.13
N VAL A 105 1.56 2.82 7.98
CA VAL A 105 1.96 1.43 7.83
C VAL A 105 0.74 0.60 7.53
N GLN A 106 0.74 -0.07 6.39
CA GLN A 106 -0.25 -1.05 5.99
C GLN A 106 0.25 -2.44 6.34
N THR A 107 -0.59 -3.25 6.97
CA THR A 107 -0.32 -4.67 7.22
C THR A 107 -1.06 -5.50 6.18
N TRP A 108 -0.32 -6.33 5.48
CA TRP A 108 -0.83 -7.20 4.43
C TRP A 108 -0.67 -8.66 4.80
N GLU A 109 -1.71 -9.46 4.58
CA GLU A 109 -1.71 -10.91 4.78
C GLU A 109 -2.06 -11.65 3.49
N LYS A 110 -1.32 -12.71 3.19
CA LYS A 110 -1.64 -13.60 2.08
C LYS A 110 -2.70 -14.60 2.49
N ARG A 111 -3.87 -14.53 1.88
CA ARG A 111 -5.01 -15.44 2.09
C ARG A 111 -5.29 -16.23 0.81
N GLY A 112 -4.89 -17.49 0.81
CA GLY A 112 -4.89 -18.31 -0.41
C GLY A 112 -3.87 -17.77 -1.42
N LYS A 113 -4.35 -17.33 -2.59
CA LYS A 113 -3.52 -16.71 -3.64
C LYS A 113 -3.49 -15.18 -3.59
N ASP A 114 -4.39 -14.57 -2.81
CA ASP A 114 -4.60 -13.12 -2.81
C ASP A 114 -3.95 -12.48 -1.58
N TRP A 115 -3.43 -11.27 -1.76
CA TRP A 115 -2.96 -10.42 -0.67
C TRP A 115 -4.08 -9.49 -0.21
N MET A 116 -4.33 -9.47 1.12
CA MET A 116 -5.35 -8.64 1.76
C MET A 116 -4.70 -7.62 2.68
N MET A 117 -5.08 -6.37 2.56
CA MET A 117 -4.76 -5.32 3.52
C MET A 117 -5.69 -5.49 4.71
N VAL A 118 -5.12 -5.81 5.88
CA VAL A 118 -5.88 -6.17 7.09
C VAL A 118 -5.85 -5.10 8.15
N ASP A 119 -4.86 -4.20 8.09
CA ASP A 119 -4.70 -3.10 9.03
C ASP A 119 -3.94 -1.96 8.39
N GLU A 120 -4.27 -0.72 8.76
CA GLU A 120 -3.57 0.49 8.37
C GLU A 120 -3.58 1.46 9.54
N ALA A 121 -2.42 2.01 9.90
CA ALA A 121 -2.30 2.98 10.97
C ALA A 121 -1.29 4.08 10.62
N ARG A 122 -1.51 5.28 11.17
CA ARG A 122 -0.57 6.39 11.03
C ARG A 122 0.76 6.05 11.71
N LEU A 123 1.86 6.30 11.02
CA LEU A 123 3.21 6.16 11.57
C LEU A 123 3.77 7.50 12.06
N LYS A 124 3.63 8.55 11.26
CA LYS A 124 4.09 9.92 11.54
C LYS A 124 3.47 10.91 10.57
N GLY A 125 3.75 12.20 10.75
CA GLY A 125 3.23 13.29 9.93
C GLY A 125 1.91 13.83 10.44
N THR A 126 1.20 14.58 9.62
CA THR A 126 -0.09 15.19 9.99
C THR A 126 -1.15 14.12 10.23
N GLU A 127 -1.97 14.30 11.26
CA GLU A 127 -3.13 13.45 11.51
C GLU A 127 -4.10 13.54 10.33
N MET A 128 -4.43 12.37 9.75
CA MET A 128 -5.30 12.29 8.58
C MET A 128 -6.66 11.75 9.01
N PRO A 129 -7.77 12.47 8.76
CA PRO A 129 -9.10 12.00 9.12
C PRO A 129 -9.40 10.60 8.60
N GLY A 130 -9.86 9.73 9.49
CA GLY A 130 -10.20 8.34 9.17
C GLY A 130 -9.02 7.37 9.05
N LEU A 131 -7.79 7.83 9.27
CA LEU A 131 -6.64 6.95 9.42
C LEU A 131 -6.39 6.67 10.90
N PRO A 132 -6.43 5.41 11.37
CA PRO A 132 -6.22 5.08 12.76
C PRO A 132 -4.84 5.49 13.28
N GLU A 133 -4.79 5.90 14.55
CA GLU A 133 -3.54 6.10 15.26
C GLU A 133 -2.92 4.73 15.63
N PRO A 134 -1.57 4.62 15.66
CA PRO A 134 -0.92 3.40 16.07
C PRO A 134 -1.31 3.06 17.50
N LEU A 135 -1.62 1.81 17.76
CA LEU A 135 -1.76 1.32 19.12
C LEU A 135 -0.42 1.54 19.83
N MET A 136 -0.44 2.13 21.01
CA MET A 136 0.74 2.60 21.75
C MET A 136 1.84 1.56 22.01
N SER A 137 1.61 0.28 21.67
CA SER A 137 2.60 -0.78 21.80
C SER A 137 3.67 -0.80 20.70
N ASP A 138 3.42 -0.20 19.54
CA ASP A 138 4.38 -0.19 18.42
C ASP A 138 5.21 1.11 18.32
N ALA A 139 4.87 2.14 19.08
CA ALA A 139 5.51 3.45 19.04
C ALA A 139 6.79 3.56 19.89
N ALA A 140 7.17 2.54 20.66
CA ALA A 140 8.24 2.64 21.65
C ALA A 140 9.43 1.72 21.36
N LYS A 141 10.16 1.99 20.26
CA LYS A 141 11.60 1.73 20.25
C LYS A 141 12.30 2.91 19.62
N PRO A 142 12.81 3.89 20.46
CA PRO A 142 13.71 4.91 19.94
C PRO A 142 14.91 4.21 19.30
N ALA A 143 15.25 4.66 18.08
CA ALA A 143 16.48 4.21 17.42
C ALA A 143 17.67 4.41 18.37
N PRO A 144 18.64 3.50 18.41
CA PRO A 144 19.81 3.66 19.27
C PRO A 144 20.53 4.95 18.86
N GLU A 145 20.60 5.88 19.81
CA GLU A 145 21.33 7.13 19.68
C GLU A 145 22.79 6.80 19.37
N LYS A 146 23.29 7.25 18.22
CA LYS A 146 24.71 7.11 17.89
C LYS A 146 25.54 7.81 18.99
N PRO A 147 26.54 7.14 19.57
CA PRO A 147 27.39 7.77 20.56
C PRO A 147 28.04 9.01 19.95
N ARG A 148 27.86 10.14 20.63
CA ARG A 148 28.49 11.41 20.31
C ARG A 148 30.02 11.24 20.50
N PRO A 149 30.85 11.59 19.51
CA PRO A 149 32.29 11.52 19.71
C PRO A 149 32.69 12.48 20.84
N GLU A 150 33.28 11.92 21.86
CA GLU A 150 33.88 12.70 22.93
C GLU A 150 35.02 13.56 22.34
N GLY A 151 34.82 14.88 22.41
CA GLY A 151 35.85 15.85 22.01
C GLY A 151 37.07 15.70 22.92
N GLY A 152 38.18 15.33 22.33
CA GLY A 152 39.46 15.39 23.01
C GLY A 152 39.78 16.82 23.38
N THR A 153 40.10 17.04 24.64
CA THR A 153 40.74 18.24 25.16
C THR A 153 42.24 17.99 25.16
N ASP A 154 42.95 18.75 24.35
CA ASP A 154 44.37 19.12 24.60
C ASP A 154 44.43 20.42 25.37
#